data_716e46ecb36d2f79d3d41982e72bd4af
#
_entry.id   716e46ecb36d2f79d3d41982e72bd4af
#
_cell.length_a   1.000
_cell.length_b   1.000
_cell.length_c   1.000
_cell.angle_alpha   90.00
_cell.angle_beta   90.00
_cell.angle_gamma   90.00
#
_symmetry.space_group_name_H-M   'P 1'
#
loop_
_entity.id
_entity.type
_entity.pdbx_description
1 polymer ?
#
loop_
_entity_poly.entity_id
_entity_poly.type
_entity_poly.pdbx_seq_one_letter_code
_entity_poly.pdbx_strand_id
1 'polypeptide(L)'
;MLYATGMTEADLQKPQVGIASVWFEGNPCNMHLLDLAAKAKEGVAAAGLVGMRFNTIGVSDGISMGTDGMSFSLQSRDLIADSIETIMSAQWYDAAITIPGCDKNMPGCVMAMGRLNRPGLMIYGGTIRAGCTAKHKKLDIVSAFQSYGEFLAGNIDEAERCDIVRHAVPSAGACGGMYTANTMASAVEMLGMSLPYSSSTPAEDPLKLDECVRAGAAIRNLLELDLKPRDIMTRQAFENAMVLVTALGGSTNAVLHLIAMARSVDVFVTIDDFQRVSNKTPLLADFKPSGKYVMEDLQAAGGVPAVIKMLLEAGMIDGSCMTVTGKTVAENVKDLPGLTAGQQIIQPLTSPIKPTGHIQILKGNLSPEGSVAKITGKEGLQFSGPAKVYDSEEDMLHAFEKQQIGKGDVIVIRYEGPKGGPGMPEMLTCTSVVMGAGLGKDVALITDGRFSGGSHGFLVGHITPEAQEGGTIALIHTGDKITIDAEKNSLTVHLTDNELAERRQAWICPPYKSHRGTLAKYIRLVKSASEGCVTDE
;
A
#
# COMPACT_ATOMS: atom_id res chain seq x y z
N MET A 1 -31.11 -12.28 -23.90
CA MET A 1 -29.85 -11.55 -23.72
C MET A 1 -28.69 -12.54 -23.50
N LEU A 2 -28.74 -13.39 -22.47
CA LEU A 2 -27.61 -14.29 -22.12
C LEU A 2 -27.28 -15.31 -23.25
N TYR A 3 -28.25 -15.84 -23.96
CA TYR A 3 -27.98 -16.69 -25.14
C TYR A 3 -27.11 -16.00 -26.21
N ALA A 4 -27.28 -14.69 -26.39
CA ALA A 4 -26.47 -13.93 -27.35
C ALA A 4 -24.99 -13.78 -26.92
N THR A 5 -24.67 -14.01 -25.62
CA THR A 5 -23.30 -14.05 -25.10
C THR A 5 -22.64 -15.43 -25.25
N GLY A 6 -23.35 -16.41 -25.84
CA GLY A 6 -22.88 -17.78 -26.02
C GLY A 6 -23.27 -18.75 -24.89
N MET A 7 -24.03 -18.31 -23.87
CA MET A 7 -24.52 -19.20 -22.83
C MET A 7 -25.58 -20.16 -23.37
N THR A 8 -25.50 -21.40 -22.94
CA THR A 8 -26.49 -22.44 -23.19
C THR A 8 -27.53 -22.49 -22.08
N GLU A 9 -28.63 -23.21 -22.27
CA GLU A 9 -29.64 -23.46 -21.23
C GLU A 9 -29.04 -24.18 -20.03
N ALA A 10 -28.10 -25.08 -20.22
CA ALA A 10 -27.36 -25.75 -19.15
C ALA A 10 -26.48 -24.78 -18.34
N ASP A 11 -25.93 -23.74 -18.99
CA ASP A 11 -25.12 -22.74 -18.30
C ASP A 11 -25.96 -21.81 -17.41
N LEU A 12 -27.23 -21.58 -17.75
CA LEU A 12 -28.15 -20.79 -16.94
C LEU A 12 -28.51 -21.46 -15.61
N GLN A 13 -28.21 -22.76 -15.46
CA GLN A 13 -28.41 -23.52 -14.21
C GLN A 13 -27.15 -23.57 -13.33
N LYS A 14 -26.03 -22.97 -13.79
CA LYS A 14 -24.76 -22.95 -13.06
C LYS A 14 -24.55 -21.61 -12.36
N PRO A 15 -23.87 -21.59 -11.21
CA PRO A 15 -23.43 -20.34 -10.62
C PRO A 15 -22.54 -19.53 -11.59
N GLN A 16 -22.76 -18.21 -11.60
CA GLN A 16 -22.01 -17.26 -12.42
C GLN A 16 -20.97 -16.55 -11.56
N VAL A 17 -19.71 -16.59 -11.97
CA VAL A 17 -18.58 -15.98 -11.30
C VAL A 17 -18.14 -14.73 -12.06
N GLY A 18 -18.28 -13.57 -11.44
CA GLY A 18 -17.72 -12.32 -11.95
C GLY A 18 -16.20 -12.33 -11.80
N ILE A 19 -15.47 -12.17 -12.91
CA ILE A 19 -14.00 -12.09 -12.91
C ILE A 19 -13.63 -10.65 -13.23
N ALA A 20 -13.35 -9.88 -12.19
CA ALA A 20 -13.02 -8.46 -12.26
C ALA A 20 -11.51 -8.24 -12.36
N SER A 21 -11.02 -7.78 -13.49
CA SER A 21 -9.62 -7.44 -13.68
C SER A 21 -9.41 -5.93 -13.67
N VAL A 22 -8.30 -5.49 -13.12
CA VAL A 22 -7.87 -4.08 -13.18
C VAL A 22 -6.89 -3.89 -14.34
N TRP A 23 -7.23 -4.50 -15.47
CA TRP A 23 -6.39 -4.48 -16.66
C TRP A 23 -6.45 -3.15 -17.42
N PHE A 24 -5.29 -2.65 -17.81
CA PHE A 24 -5.08 -1.65 -18.86
C PHE A 24 -3.63 -1.71 -19.35
N GLU A 25 -3.38 -1.28 -20.61
CA GLU A 25 -2.07 -1.45 -21.26
C GLU A 25 -0.99 -0.52 -20.69
N GLY A 26 -1.36 0.67 -20.23
CA GLY A 26 -0.46 1.75 -19.88
C GLY A 26 0.27 1.60 -18.54
N ASN A 27 0.35 0.40 -17.96
CA ASN A 27 1.05 0.17 -16.68
C ASN A 27 1.65 -1.23 -16.61
N PRO A 28 2.95 -1.40 -16.35
CA PRO A 28 3.57 -2.71 -16.13
C PRO A 28 2.87 -3.56 -15.08
N CYS A 29 2.33 -2.94 -14.02
CA CYS A 29 1.59 -3.66 -12.98
C CYS A 29 0.30 -4.32 -13.49
N ASN A 30 -0.29 -3.82 -14.59
CA ASN A 30 -1.64 -4.16 -15.03
C ASN A 30 -1.70 -4.78 -16.44
N MET A 31 -0.70 -4.57 -17.30
CA MET A 31 -0.76 -4.92 -18.73
C MET A 31 -0.97 -6.41 -19.01
N HIS A 32 -0.62 -7.32 -18.09
CA HIS A 32 -0.75 -8.77 -18.21
C HIS A 32 -2.03 -9.34 -17.55
N LEU A 33 -2.80 -8.53 -16.83
CA LEU A 33 -3.93 -9.02 -16.03
C LEU A 33 -5.07 -9.58 -16.88
N LEU A 34 -5.17 -9.20 -18.15
CA LEU A 34 -6.17 -9.76 -19.07
C LEU A 34 -5.93 -11.25 -19.34
N ASP A 35 -4.65 -11.65 -19.45
CA ASP A 35 -4.25 -13.04 -19.64
C ASP A 35 -4.51 -13.86 -18.37
N LEU A 36 -4.23 -13.30 -17.19
CA LEU A 36 -4.58 -13.93 -15.92
C LEU A 36 -6.09 -14.12 -15.79
N ALA A 37 -6.90 -13.13 -16.20
CA ALA A 37 -8.35 -13.23 -16.20
C ALA A 37 -8.86 -14.29 -17.18
N ALA A 38 -8.18 -14.50 -18.31
CA ALA A 38 -8.50 -15.58 -19.23
C ALA A 38 -8.23 -16.96 -18.60
N LYS A 39 -7.09 -17.11 -17.92
CA LYS A 39 -6.75 -18.34 -17.19
C LYS A 39 -7.67 -18.63 -16.01
N ALA A 40 -8.05 -17.60 -15.25
CA ALA A 40 -9.05 -17.74 -14.19
C ALA A 40 -10.41 -18.22 -14.75
N LYS A 41 -10.82 -17.69 -15.91
CA LYS A 41 -12.05 -18.17 -16.59
C LYS A 41 -11.96 -19.63 -17.01
N GLU A 42 -10.80 -20.10 -17.51
CA GLU A 42 -10.58 -21.52 -17.80
C GLU A 42 -10.73 -22.37 -16.52
N GLY A 43 -10.13 -21.95 -15.41
CA GLY A 43 -10.26 -22.63 -14.12
C GLY A 43 -11.70 -22.68 -13.61
N VAL A 44 -12.44 -21.58 -13.72
CA VAL A 44 -13.88 -21.50 -13.37
C VAL A 44 -14.69 -22.47 -14.21
N ALA A 45 -14.47 -22.53 -15.53
CA ALA A 45 -15.14 -23.47 -16.42
C ALA A 45 -14.80 -24.93 -16.08
N ALA A 46 -13.53 -25.24 -15.81
CA ALA A 46 -13.09 -26.56 -15.36
C ALA A 46 -13.74 -27.01 -14.04
N ALA A 47 -14.06 -26.06 -13.17
CA ALA A 47 -14.82 -26.30 -11.94
C ALA A 47 -16.33 -26.44 -12.14
N GLY A 48 -16.82 -26.39 -13.40
CA GLY A 48 -18.26 -26.55 -13.72
C GLY A 48 -19.10 -25.29 -13.48
N LEU A 49 -18.48 -24.12 -13.40
CA LEU A 49 -19.10 -22.82 -13.19
C LEU A 49 -19.02 -21.97 -14.47
N VAL A 50 -19.70 -20.82 -14.49
CA VAL A 50 -19.69 -19.89 -15.61
C VAL A 50 -18.93 -18.64 -15.25
N GLY A 51 -17.76 -18.40 -15.87
CA GLY A 51 -16.94 -17.21 -15.65
C GLY A 51 -17.33 -16.05 -16.59
N MET A 52 -17.62 -14.89 -16.01
CA MET A 52 -17.95 -13.65 -16.71
C MET A 52 -16.90 -12.58 -16.44
N ARG A 53 -16.03 -12.32 -17.43
CA ARG A 53 -14.95 -11.33 -17.32
C ARG A 53 -15.46 -9.91 -17.55
N PHE A 54 -14.98 -9.00 -16.72
CA PHE A 54 -15.10 -7.55 -16.92
C PHE A 54 -13.87 -6.83 -16.34
N ASN A 55 -13.66 -5.59 -16.76
CA ASN A 55 -12.55 -4.78 -16.28
C ASN A 55 -13.07 -3.57 -15.51
N THR A 56 -12.33 -3.14 -14.52
CA THR A 56 -12.49 -1.87 -13.84
C THR A 56 -11.31 -0.95 -14.14
N ILE A 57 -11.41 0.31 -13.72
CA ILE A 57 -10.33 1.29 -13.87
C ILE A 57 -9.12 0.92 -13.00
N GLY A 58 -7.97 1.51 -13.33
CA GLY A 58 -6.77 1.50 -12.51
C GLY A 58 -5.94 2.75 -12.75
N VAL A 59 -5.07 3.08 -11.81
CA VAL A 59 -4.09 4.15 -11.93
C VAL A 59 -2.70 3.56 -11.76
N SER A 60 -1.74 4.04 -12.54
CA SER A 60 -0.32 3.71 -12.35
C SER A 60 0.32 4.70 -11.40
N ASP A 61 0.61 4.28 -10.19
CA ASP A 61 1.29 5.16 -9.24
C ASP A 61 2.69 5.57 -9.72
N GLY A 62 3.42 4.66 -10.34
CA GLY A 62 4.75 4.97 -10.87
C GLY A 62 4.76 6.01 -12.00
N ILE A 63 3.75 5.99 -12.89
CA ILE A 63 3.62 6.96 -14.00
C ILE A 63 3.07 8.30 -13.51
N SER A 64 2.13 8.26 -12.56
CA SER A 64 1.48 9.45 -11.99
C SER A 64 2.35 10.20 -10.98
N MET A 65 3.41 9.56 -10.46
CA MET A 65 4.27 10.11 -9.42
C MET A 65 4.90 11.44 -9.84
N GLY A 66 4.82 12.45 -8.97
CA GLY A 66 5.33 13.79 -9.22
C GLY A 66 4.53 14.58 -10.26
N THR A 67 3.29 14.19 -10.55
CA THR A 67 2.36 14.90 -11.46
C THR A 67 0.97 15.05 -10.83
N ASP A 68 0.14 15.94 -11.39
CA ASP A 68 -1.27 16.08 -11.01
C ASP A 68 -2.09 14.80 -11.13
N GLY A 69 -1.62 13.84 -11.95
CA GLY A 69 -2.22 12.51 -12.09
C GLY A 69 -2.26 11.74 -10.78
N MET A 70 -1.35 12.02 -9.85
CA MET A 70 -1.28 11.33 -8.57
C MET A 70 -2.49 11.59 -7.66
N SER A 71 -3.19 12.71 -7.83
CA SER A 71 -4.46 13.00 -7.16
C SER A 71 -5.54 11.94 -7.45
N PHE A 72 -5.45 11.23 -8.56
CA PHE A 72 -6.40 10.18 -8.94
C PHE A 72 -6.04 8.80 -8.37
N SER A 73 -4.87 8.62 -7.78
CA SER A 73 -4.40 7.32 -7.28
C SER A 73 -5.25 6.82 -6.11
N LEU A 74 -5.24 7.48 -4.95
CA LEU A 74 -5.99 7.00 -3.77
C LEU A 74 -7.49 6.95 -4.03
N GLN A 75 -8.02 7.97 -4.70
CA GLN A 75 -9.43 8.02 -5.10
C GLN A 75 -9.84 6.81 -5.95
N SER A 76 -8.95 6.29 -6.81
CA SER A 76 -9.25 5.12 -7.64
C SER A 76 -9.58 3.87 -6.82
N ARG A 77 -9.07 3.76 -5.58
CA ARG A 77 -9.40 2.66 -4.67
C ARG A 77 -10.91 2.52 -4.46
N ASP A 78 -11.55 3.63 -4.14
CA ASP A 78 -13.00 3.67 -3.87
C ASP A 78 -13.78 3.51 -5.17
N LEU A 79 -13.35 4.12 -6.28
CA LEU A 79 -13.98 3.93 -7.59
C LEU A 79 -13.87 2.49 -8.10
N ILE A 80 -12.78 1.79 -7.83
CA ILE A 80 -12.62 0.36 -8.15
C ILE A 80 -13.64 -0.44 -7.36
N ALA A 81 -13.78 -0.17 -6.05
CA ALA A 81 -14.78 -0.81 -5.21
C ALA A 81 -16.19 -0.58 -5.75
N ASP A 82 -16.56 0.67 -6.03
CA ASP A 82 -17.88 1.07 -6.56
C ASP A 82 -18.17 0.41 -7.91
N SER A 83 -17.19 0.35 -8.82
CA SER A 83 -17.40 -0.22 -10.15
C SER A 83 -17.60 -1.74 -10.12
N ILE A 84 -16.82 -2.46 -9.29
CA ILE A 84 -16.97 -3.90 -9.11
C ILE A 84 -18.31 -4.21 -8.45
N GLU A 85 -18.65 -3.51 -7.36
CA GLU A 85 -19.93 -3.65 -6.67
C GLU A 85 -21.11 -3.42 -7.62
N THR A 86 -21.02 -2.37 -8.46
CA THR A 86 -22.06 -2.04 -9.44
C THR A 86 -22.29 -3.18 -10.44
N ILE A 87 -21.25 -3.69 -11.08
CA ILE A 87 -21.38 -4.78 -12.06
C ILE A 87 -21.84 -6.08 -11.39
N MET A 88 -21.20 -6.47 -10.30
CA MET A 88 -21.53 -7.71 -9.58
C MET A 88 -22.99 -7.73 -9.11
N SER A 89 -23.50 -6.60 -8.62
CA SER A 89 -24.87 -6.47 -8.16
C SER A 89 -25.87 -6.40 -9.32
N ALA A 90 -25.59 -5.58 -10.33
CA ALA A 90 -26.50 -5.40 -11.46
C ALA A 90 -26.62 -6.67 -12.33
N GLN A 91 -25.56 -7.45 -12.47
CA GLN A 91 -25.54 -8.69 -13.23
C GLN A 91 -25.88 -9.94 -12.40
N TRP A 92 -26.08 -9.80 -11.09
CA TRP A 92 -26.45 -10.89 -10.18
C TRP A 92 -25.43 -12.05 -10.14
N TYR A 93 -24.13 -11.75 -10.29
CA TYR A 93 -23.12 -12.79 -10.21
C TYR A 93 -23.03 -13.36 -8.78
N ASP A 94 -22.93 -14.70 -8.68
CA ASP A 94 -23.00 -15.43 -7.42
C ASP A 94 -21.72 -15.36 -6.60
N ALA A 95 -20.58 -15.23 -7.30
CA ALA A 95 -19.26 -15.19 -6.68
C ALA A 95 -18.32 -14.25 -7.44
N ALA A 96 -17.21 -13.86 -6.81
CA ALA A 96 -16.23 -12.92 -7.35
C ALA A 96 -14.80 -13.49 -7.37
N ILE A 97 -14.09 -13.32 -8.50
CA ILE A 97 -12.63 -13.39 -8.56
C ILE A 97 -12.14 -12.02 -8.98
N THR A 98 -11.29 -11.39 -8.16
CA THR A 98 -10.71 -10.08 -8.47
C THR A 98 -9.22 -10.21 -8.78
N ILE A 99 -8.73 -9.49 -9.81
CA ILE A 99 -7.35 -9.61 -10.30
C ILE A 99 -6.72 -8.20 -10.37
N PRO A 100 -6.21 -7.69 -9.23
CA PRO A 100 -5.50 -6.42 -9.14
C PRO A 100 -4.00 -6.54 -9.46
N GLY A 101 -3.36 -5.40 -9.80
CA GLY A 101 -1.92 -5.32 -10.01
C GLY A 101 -1.23 -4.22 -9.20
N CYS A 102 -1.69 -2.98 -9.26
CA CYS A 102 -1.06 -1.82 -8.64
C CYS A 102 -1.59 -1.53 -7.21
N ASP A 103 -0.98 -0.60 -6.53
CA ASP A 103 -1.11 -0.28 -5.10
C ASP A 103 -2.55 -0.16 -4.57
N LYS A 104 -3.39 0.62 -5.26
CA LYS A 104 -4.77 0.92 -4.84
C LYS A 104 -5.78 -0.09 -5.35
N ASN A 105 -5.34 -0.95 -6.29
CA ASN A 105 -6.21 -1.95 -6.87
C ASN A 105 -6.60 -3.03 -5.85
N MET A 106 -5.64 -3.52 -5.06
CA MET A 106 -5.89 -4.58 -4.08
C MET A 106 -6.89 -4.16 -3.00
N PRO A 107 -6.69 -3.05 -2.28
CA PRO A 107 -7.67 -2.63 -1.29
C PRO A 107 -9.04 -2.33 -1.92
N GLY A 108 -9.10 -1.71 -3.11
CA GLY A 108 -10.36 -1.46 -3.81
C GLY A 108 -11.12 -2.75 -4.16
N CYS A 109 -10.42 -3.78 -4.65
CA CYS A 109 -11.00 -5.10 -4.91
C CYS A 109 -11.51 -5.78 -3.64
N VAL A 110 -10.75 -5.72 -2.55
CA VAL A 110 -11.14 -6.36 -1.28
C VAL A 110 -12.32 -5.61 -0.65
N MET A 111 -12.34 -4.27 -0.70
CA MET A 111 -13.49 -3.47 -0.26
C MET A 111 -14.78 -3.85 -1.01
N ALA A 112 -14.70 -4.01 -2.34
CA ALA A 112 -15.83 -4.47 -3.14
C ALA A 112 -16.35 -5.84 -2.69
N MET A 113 -15.46 -6.81 -2.48
CA MET A 113 -15.83 -8.14 -1.99
C MET A 113 -16.46 -8.09 -0.60
N GLY A 114 -15.94 -7.25 0.29
CA GLY A 114 -16.49 -7.02 1.64
C GLY A 114 -17.90 -6.45 1.63
N ARG A 115 -18.14 -5.44 0.78
CA ARG A 115 -19.49 -4.83 0.60
C ARG A 115 -20.49 -5.81 0.01
N LEU A 116 -20.11 -6.53 -1.05
CA LEU A 116 -20.93 -7.53 -1.72
C LEU A 116 -21.26 -8.72 -0.84
N ASN A 117 -20.32 -9.13 0.00
CA ASN A 117 -20.41 -10.30 0.88
C ASN A 117 -20.92 -11.57 0.17
N ARG A 118 -20.41 -11.81 -1.04
CA ARG A 118 -20.58 -13.04 -1.82
C ARG A 118 -19.28 -13.83 -1.82
N PRO A 119 -19.30 -15.18 -1.92
CA PRO A 119 -18.08 -15.96 -2.02
C PRO A 119 -17.09 -15.34 -3.01
N GLY A 120 -15.85 -15.13 -2.58
CA GLY A 120 -14.90 -14.40 -3.42
C GLY A 120 -13.46 -14.55 -2.95
N LEU A 121 -12.53 -14.41 -3.92
CA LEU A 121 -11.09 -14.42 -3.66
C LEU A 121 -10.36 -13.43 -4.58
N MET A 122 -9.16 -13.04 -4.15
CA MET A 122 -8.27 -12.19 -4.92
C MET A 122 -7.10 -13.00 -5.48
N ILE A 123 -6.75 -12.76 -6.74
CA ILE A 123 -5.50 -13.21 -7.36
C ILE A 123 -4.63 -11.98 -7.59
N TYR A 124 -3.52 -11.88 -6.89
CA TYR A 124 -2.57 -10.80 -7.13
C TYR A 124 -1.86 -10.97 -8.47
N GLY A 125 -1.74 -9.91 -9.26
CA GLY A 125 -1.04 -9.94 -10.56
C GLY A 125 0.44 -10.32 -10.49
N GLY A 126 1.02 -10.28 -9.31
CA GLY A 126 2.40 -10.70 -9.05
C GLY A 126 3.40 -9.56 -9.05
N THR A 127 4.55 -9.80 -8.40
CA THR A 127 5.65 -8.85 -8.31
C THR A 127 6.48 -8.85 -9.59
N ILE A 128 7.09 -7.70 -9.92
CA ILE A 128 8.05 -7.57 -11.02
C ILE A 128 9.40 -8.17 -10.65
N ARG A 129 10.17 -8.60 -11.64
CA ARG A 129 11.59 -8.94 -11.48
C ARG A 129 12.44 -7.68 -11.34
N ALA A 130 13.57 -7.79 -10.62
CA ALA A 130 14.51 -6.69 -10.51
C ALA A 130 15.20 -6.40 -11.86
N GLY A 131 15.37 -5.11 -12.17
CA GLY A 131 16.15 -4.67 -13.32
C GLY A 131 17.66 -4.74 -13.06
N CYS A 132 18.46 -4.63 -14.12
CA CYS A 132 19.91 -4.56 -14.00
C CYS A 132 20.55 -3.80 -15.18
N THR A 133 21.72 -3.22 -14.92
CA THR A 133 22.63 -2.68 -15.94
C THR A 133 24.01 -3.31 -15.77
N ALA A 134 24.97 -2.92 -16.60
CA ALA A 134 26.35 -3.37 -16.44
C ALA A 134 26.96 -2.97 -15.08
N LYS A 135 26.56 -1.81 -14.55
CA LYS A 135 27.08 -1.25 -13.30
C LYS A 135 26.21 -1.58 -12.08
N HIS A 136 24.89 -1.70 -12.27
CA HIS A 136 23.91 -1.80 -11.20
C HIS A 136 23.15 -3.13 -11.24
N LYS A 137 23.03 -3.78 -10.09
CA LYS A 137 22.23 -4.99 -9.90
C LYS A 137 21.00 -4.67 -9.05
N LYS A 138 19.87 -5.35 -9.32
CA LYS A 138 18.60 -5.19 -8.57
C LYS A 138 18.06 -3.75 -8.59
N LEU A 139 17.99 -3.17 -9.79
CA LEU A 139 17.29 -1.91 -10.02
C LEU A 139 15.78 -2.10 -9.88
N ASP A 140 15.11 -1.03 -9.50
CA ASP A 140 13.65 -0.93 -9.42
C ASP A 140 13.19 0.51 -9.67
N ILE A 141 11.88 0.77 -9.58
CA ILE A 141 11.32 2.10 -9.79
C ILE A 141 11.92 3.15 -8.84
N VAL A 142 12.22 2.78 -7.59
CA VAL A 142 12.82 3.71 -6.62
C VAL A 142 14.24 4.08 -7.04
N SER A 143 15.00 3.13 -7.59
CA SER A 143 16.33 3.41 -8.16
C SER A 143 16.26 4.45 -9.27
N ALA A 144 15.22 4.39 -10.13
CA ALA A 144 15.01 5.38 -11.19
C ALA A 144 14.73 6.79 -10.61
N PHE A 145 13.90 6.91 -9.58
CA PHE A 145 13.65 8.19 -8.91
C PHE A 145 14.88 8.73 -8.16
N GLN A 146 15.59 7.88 -7.43
CA GLN A 146 16.79 8.27 -6.70
C GLN A 146 17.93 8.75 -7.62
N SER A 147 18.04 8.17 -8.83
CA SER A 147 19.04 8.57 -9.82
C SER A 147 18.96 10.05 -10.21
N TYR A 148 17.76 10.68 -10.07
CA TYR A 148 17.61 12.12 -10.28
C TYR A 148 18.32 12.93 -9.18
N GLY A 149 18.18 12.55 -7.93
CA GLY A 149 18.88 13.19 -6.82
C GLY A 149 20.40 12.97 -6.89
N GLU A 150 20.86 11.78 -7.30
CA GLU A 150 22.27 11.48 -7.52
C GLU A 150 22.85 12.32 -8.66
N PHE A 151 22.08 12.53 -9.73
CA PHE A 151 22.46 13.41 -10.84
C PHE A 151 22.56 14.88 -10.40
N LEU A 152 21.57 15.41 -9.67
CA LEU A 152 21.62 16.77 -9.14
C LEU A 152 22.79 17.00 -8.18
N ALA A 153 23.17 15.97 -7.42
CA ALA A 153 24.35 16.00 -6.54
C ALA A 153 25.70 15.82 -7.28
N GLY A 154 25.67 15.55 -8.58
CA GLY A 154 26.87 15.31 -9.39
C GLY A 154 27.55 13.95 -9.16
N ASN A 155 26.84 13.00 -8.55
CA ASN A 155 27.35 11.65 -8.25
C ASN A 155 27.33 10.73 -9.47
N ILE A 156 26.42 10.95 -10.41
CA ILE A 156 26.31 10.24 -11.70
C ILE A 156 26.12 11.24 -12.83
N ASP A 157 26.45 10.84 -14.06
CA ASP A 157 26.18 11.62 -15.25
C ASP A 157 24.80 11.30 -15.87
N GLU A 158 24.40 12.09 -16.87
CA GLU A 158 23.11 11.91 -17.55
C GLU A 158 23.01 10.56 -18.29
N ALA A 159 24.12 10.06 -18.82
CA ALA A 159 24.15 8.78 -19.53
C ALA A 159 23.85 7.62 -18.57
N GLU A 160 24.46 7.62 -17.38
CA GLU A 160 24.22 6.63 -16.35
C GLU A 160 22.80 6.75 -15.78
N ARG A 161 22.29 7.96 -15.55
CA ARG A 161 20.90 8.20 -15.14
C ARG A 161 19.92 7.61 -16.15
N CYS A 162 20.12 7.88 -17.45
CA CYS A 162 19.27 7.33 -18.51
C CYS A 162 19.36 5.80 -18.59
N ASP A 163 20.51 5.20 -18.35
CA ASP A 163 20.69 3.75 -18.33
C ASP A 163 19.91 3.10 -17.16
N ILE A 164 19.99 3.68 -15.96
CA ILE A 164 19.20 3.26 -14.80
C ILE A 164 17.69 3.32 -15.10
N VAL A 165 17.20 4.47 -15.60
CA VAL A 165 15.76 4.68 -15.89
C VAL A 165 15.24 3.66 -16.92
N ARG A 166 16.01 3.35 -17.96
CA ARG A 166 15.59 2.39 -19.01
C ARG A 166 15.48 0.95 -18.52
N HIS A 167 16.26 0.57 -17.50
CA HIS A 167 16.38 -0.82 -17.07
C HIS A 167 15.77 -1.09 -15.68
N ALA A 168 15.25 -0.05 -15.01
CA ALA A 168 14.69 -0.19 -13.67
C ALA A 168 13.39 -1.01 -13.62
N VAL A 169 12.60 -1.01 -14.72
CA VAL A 169 11.29 -1.69 -14.83
C VAL A 169 11.31 -2.59 -16.07
N PRO A 170 11.82 -3.85 -15.94
CA PRO A 170 12.15 -4.67 -17.10
C PRO A 170 10.98 -5.50 -17.67
N SER A 171 9.87 -5.68 -16.94
CA SER A 171 8.83 -6.65 -17.28
C SER A 171 7.45 -6.28 -16.72
N ALA A 172 6.48 -7.19 -16.88
CA ALA A 172 5.20 -7.11 -16.18
C ALA A 172 5.35 -7.38 -14.68
N GLY A 173 4.42 -6.84 -13.90
CA GLY A 173 4.33 -7.03 -12.46
C GLY A 173 4.38 -5.73 -11.67
N ALA A 174 3.96 -5.78 -10.41
CA ALA A 174 4.02 -4.65 -9.49
C ALA A 174 5.43 -4.50 -8.91
N CYS A 175 5.74 -3.29 -8.43
CA CYS A 175 7.07 -2.92 -7.92
C CYS A 175 7.67 -3.96 -6.97
N GLY A 176 8.97 -4.32 -7.18
CA GLY A 176 9.59 -5.49 -6.55
C GLY A 176 9.90 -5.37 -5.05
N GLY A 177 10.08 -4.16 -4.51
CA GLY A 177 10.32 -3.94 -3.07
C GLY A 177 9.07 -4.15 -2.21
N MET A 178 9.24 -4.06 -0.89
CA MET A 178 8.10 -4.09 0.05
C MET A 178 7.43 -2.70 0.09
N TYR A 179 7.05 -2.23 -1.11
CA TYR A 179 6.28 -1.03 -1.34
C TYR A 179 4.78 -1.34 -1.17
N THR A 180 3.90 -0.40 -1.50
CA THR A 180 2.49 -0.56 -1.16
C THR A 180 1.84 -1.76 -1.84
N ALA A 181 2.17 -2.08 -3.10
CA ALA A 181 1.59 -3.23 -3.81
C ALA A 181 1.90 -4.56 -3.10
N ASN A 182 3.19 -4.89 -2.87
CA ASN A 182 3.57 -6.12 -2.17
C ASN A 182 3.15 -6.14 -0.70
N THR A 183 3.11 -4.98 -0.03
CA THR A 183 2.56 -4.84 1.32
C THR A 183 1.09 -5.27 1.35
N MET A 184 0.28 -4.71 0.46
CA MET A 184 -1.15 -5.02 0.45
C MET A 184 -1.44 -6.44 -0.04
N ALA A 185 -0.69 -6.94 -1.03
CA ALA A 185 -0.81 -8.34 -1.46
C ALA A 185 -0.51 -9.31 -0.30
N SER A 186 0.57 -9.07 0.46
CA SER A 186 0.93 -9.88 1.65
C SER A 186 -0.12 -9.76 2.76
N ALA A 187 -0.63 -8.54 3.00
CA ALA A 187 -1.71 -8.31 3.96
C ALA A 187 -2.99 -9.07 3.59
N VAL A 188 -3.37 -9.09 2.30
CA VAL A 188 -4.56 -9.79 1.80
C VAL A 188 -4.39 -11.30 1.86
N GLU A 189 -3.18 -11.83 1.60
CA GLU A 189 -2.88 -13.25 1.79
C GLU A 189 -3.00 -13.65 3.27
N MET A 190 -2.45 -12.84 4.19
CA MET A 190 -2.59 -13.10 5.63
C MET A 190 -4.03 -12.92 6.13
N LEU A 191 -4.76 -11.97 5.57
CA LEU A 191 -6.19 -11.76 5.85
C LEU A 191 -7.04 -12.97 5.43
N GLY A 192 -6.49 -13.87 4.61
CA GLY A 192 -7.14 -15.07 4.13
C GLY A 192 -7.94 -14.90 2.83
N MET A 193 -7.82 -13.76 2.13
CA MET A 193 -8.60 -13.44 0.93
C MET A 193 -7.92 -13.81 -0.39
N SER A 194 -6.71 -14.39 -0.37
CA SER A 194 -6.04 -14.97 -1.53
C SER A 194 -5.44 -16.34 -1.21
N LEU A 195 -5.10 -17.10 -2.26
CA LEU A 195 -4.47 -18.41 -2.09
C LEU A 195 -3.03 -18.25 -1.56
N PRO A 196 -2.50 -19.26 -0.84
CA PRO A 196 -1.10 -19.27 -0.42
C PRO A 196 -0.13 -19.08 -1.60
N TYR A 197 0.92 -18.28 -1.41
CA TYR A 197 1.92 -17.84 -2.40
C TYR A 197 1.42 -16.77 -3.39
N SER A 198 0.15 -16.36 -3.36
CA SER A 198 -0.37 -15.35 -4.28
C SER A 198 0.46 -14.06 -4.24
N SER A 199 0.82 -13.60 -3.06
CA SER A 199 1.52 -12.32 -2.86
C SER A 199 2.99 -12.34 -3.23
N SER A 200 3.66 -13.48 -3.16
CA SER A 200 5.11 -13.56 -3.40
C SER A 200 5.50 -14.09 -4.77
N THR A 201 4.60 -14.77 -5.48
CA THR A 201 4.88 -15.30 -6.82
C THR A 201 5.05 -14.17 -7.84
N PRO A 202 6.18 -14.13 -8.60
CA PRO A 202 6.37 -13.13 -9.65
C PRO A 202 5.34 -13.22 -10.77
N ALA A 203 5.05 -12.09 -11.42
CA ALA A 203 4.03 -11.98 -12.45
C ALA A 203 4.26 -12.91 -13.65
N GLU A 204 5.53 -13.11 -14.03
CA GLU A 204 5.93 -13.94 -15.18
C GLU A 204 6.22 -15.40 -14.80
N ASP A 205 6.03 -15.78 -13.53
CA ASP A 205 6.25 -17.16 -13.11
C ASP A 205 5.07 -18.05 -13.56
N PRO A 206 5.33 -19.25 -14.14
CA PRO A 206 4.27 -20.19 -14.51
C PRO A 206 3.31 -20.55 -13.36
N LEU A 207 3.76 -20.51 -12.11
CA LEU A 207 2.93 -20.74 -10.93
C LEU A 207 1.81 -19.71 -10.79
N LYS A 208 1.97 -18.51 -11.38
CA LYS A 208 0.92 -17.48 -11.39
C LYS A 208 -0.25 -17.88 -12.28
N LEU A 209 0.02 -18.49 -13.43
CA LEU A 209 -1.01 -19.04 -14.30
C LEU A 209 -1.71 -20.26 -13.67
N ASP A 210 -0.94 -21.14 -12.99
CA ASP A 210 -1.48 -22.26 -12.23
C ASP A 210 -2.41 -21.80 -11.09
N GLU A 211 -2.03 -20.74 -10.36
CA GLU A 211 -2.90 -20.12 -9.35
C GLU A 211 -4.25 -19.69 -9.94
N CYS A 212 -4.23 -19.06 -11.12
CA CYS A 212 -5.45 -18.62 -11.79
C CYS A 212 -6.38 -19.81 -12.11
N VAL A 213 -5.84 -20.94 -12.52
CA VAL A 213 -6.63 -22.15 -12.78
C VAL A 213 -7.17 -22.74 -11.47
N ARG A 214 -6.33 -22.83 -10.42
CA ARG A 214 -6.74 -23.34 -9.10
C ARG A 214 -7.81 -22.48 -8.42
N ALA A 215 -7.85 -21.19 -8.72
CA ALA A 215 -8.89 -20.28 -8.22
C ALA A 215 -10.31 -20.72 -8.60
N GLY A 216 -10.50 -21.40 -9.75
CA GLY A 216 -11.79 -21.98 -10.12
C GLY A 216 -12.29 -23.04 -9.14
N ALA A 217 -11.43 -23.96 -8.73
CA ALA A 217 -11.79 -24.96 -7.72
C ALA A 217 -12.00 -24.34 -6.33
N ALA A 218 -11.19 -23.32 -5.98
CA ALA A 218 -11.35 -22.61 -4.71
C ALA A 218 -12.70 -21.87 -4.65
N ILE A 219 -13.09 -21.15 -5.72
CA ILE A 219 -14.37 -20.42 -5.73
C ILE A 219 -15.56 -21.37 -5.67
N ARG A 220 -15.47 -22.54 -6.31
CA ARG A 220 -16.48 -23.59 -6.18
C ARG A 220 -16.64 -24.06 -4.75
N ASN A 221 -15.50 -24.35 -4.08
CA ASN A 221 -15.52 -24.76 -2.67
C ASN A 221 -16.14 -23.69 -1.77
N LEU A 222 -15.84 -22.40 -2.00
CA LEU A 222 -16.43 -21.29 -1.26
C LEU A 222 -17.96 -21.22 -1.44
N LEU A 223 -18.44 -21.46 -2.66
CA LEU A 223 -19.89 -21.52 -2.95
C LEU A 223 -20.55 -22.71 -2.23
N GLU A 224 -19.92 -23.89 -2.23
CA GLU A 224 -20.43 -25.09 -1.56
C GLU A 224 -20.45 -24.94 -0.03
N LEU A 225 -19.49 -24.23 0.55
CA LEU A 225 -19.39 -23.93 1.99
C LEU A 225 -20.24 -22.71 2.40
N ASP A 226 -20.77 -21.94 1.47
CA ASP A 226 -21.35 -20.61 1.68
C ASP A 226 -20.43 -19.66 2.46
N LEU A 227 -19.11 -19.80 2.26
CA LEU A 227 -18.09 -19.03 2.97
C LEU A 227 -17.87 -17.68 2.27
N LYS A 228 -18.09 -16.60 3.00
CA LYS A 228 -18.15 -15.23 2.48
C LYS A 228 -17.01 -14.36 3.05
N PRO A 229 -16.71 -13.23 2.42
CA PRO A 229 -15.68 -12.30 2.90
C PRO A 229 -15.85 -11.88 4.38
N ARG A 230 -17.06 -11.64 4.87
CA ARG A 230 -17.29 -11.24 6.27
C ARG A 230 -17.03 -12.37 7.28
N ASP A 231 -17.04 -13.64 6.84
CA ASP A 231 -16.68 -14.79 7.69
C ASP A 231 -15.14 -14.92 7.81
N ILE A 232 -14.40 -14.39 6.82
CA ILE A 232 -12.93 -14.45 6.72
C ILE A 232 -12.30 -13.18 7.29
N MET A 233 -12.78 -12.01 6.88
CA MET A 233 -12.23 -10.70 7.22
C MET A 233 -12.67 -10.25 8.64
N THR A 234 -12.36 -11.08 9.62
CA THR A 234 -12.67 -10.83 11.04
C THR A 234 -11.68 -9.85 11.65
N ARG A 235 -12.01 -9.29 12.81
CA ARG A 235 -11.09 -8.44 13.59
C ARG A 235 -9.73 -9.12 13.80
N GLN A 236 -9.73 -10.41 14.14
CA GLN A 236 -8.50 -11.15 14.38
C GLN A 236 -7.67 -11.33 13.09
N ALA A 237 -8.33 -11.55 11.94
CA ALA A 237 -7.65 -11.63 10.65
C ALA A 237 -6.97 -10.29 10.28
N PHE A 238 -7.60 -9.14 10.59
CA PHE A 238 -6.95 -7.83 10.44
C PHE A 238 -5.75 -7.65 11.37
N GLU A 239 -5.81 -8.11 12.62
CA GLU A 239 -4.67 -8.08 13.53
C GLU A 239 -3.51 -8.94 13.01
N ASN A 240 -3.79 -10.14 12.49
CA ASN A 240 -2.80 -10.98 11.83
C ASN A 240 -2.14 -10.26 10.62
N ALA A 241 -2.95 -9.59 9.80
CA ALA A 241 -2.43 -8.82 8.66
C ALA A 241 -1.50 -7.68 9.10
N MET A 242 -1.87 -6.94 10.18
CA MET A 242 -1.00 -5.90 10.75
C MET A 242 0.33 -6.49 11.27
N VAL A 243 0.31 -7.66 11.91
CA VAL A 243 1.53 -8.36 12.37
C VAL A 243 2.42 -8.68 11.19
N LEU A 244 1.89 -9.29 10.12
CA LEU A 244 2.69 -9.63 8.95
C LEU A 244 3.28 -8.39 8.26
N VAL A 245 2.46 -7.34 8.04
CA VAL A 245 2.91 -6.06 7.46
C VAL A 245 4.04 -5.46 8.28
N THR A 246 3.92 -5.50 9.60
CA THR A 246 4.94 -4.98 10.53
C THR A 246 6.23 -5.79 10.46
N ALA A 247 6.14 -7.11 10.49
CA ALA A 247 7.29 -8.01 10.41
C ALA A 247 8.05 -7.87 9.07
N LEU A 248 7.33 -7.65 7.97
CA LEU A 248 7.90 -7.48 6.63
C LEU A 248 8.42 -6.07 6.34
N GLY A 249 8.18 -5.09 7.20
CA GLY A 249 8.62 -3.70 6.95
C GLY A 249 7.79 -2.98 5.88
N GLY A 250 6.49 -3.24 5.84
CA GLY A 250 5.58 -2.76 4.81
C GLY A 250 5.39 -1.24 4.75
N SER A 251 4.65 -0.80 3.76
CA SER A 251 4.32 0.61 3.53
C SER A 251 3.39 1.17 4.61
N THR A 252 3.58 2.43 4.99
CA THR A 252 2.66 3.20 5.86
C THR A 252 1.27 3.34 5.25
N ASN A 253 1.13 3.25 3.92
CA ASN A 253 -0.15 3.25 3.23
C ASN A 253 -1.07 2.10 3.68
N ALA A 254 -0.51 1.00 4.21
CA ALA A 254 -1.29 -0.10 4.78
C ALA A 254 -2.21 0.37 5.92
N VAL A 255 -1.86 1.42 6.65
CA VAL A 255 -2.71 1.99 7.71
C VAL A 255 -4.03 2.47 7.11
N LEU A 256 -3.98 3.29 6.04
CA LEU A 256 -5.18 3.76 5.35
C LEU A 256 -6.00 2.61 4.77
N HIS A 257 -5.32 1.67 4.11
CA HIS A 257 -5.99 0.63 3.34
C HIS A 257 -6.63 -0.45 4.23
N LEU A 258 -5.95 -0.89 5.29
CA LEU A 258 -6.52 -1.87 6.22
C LEU A 258 -7.70 -1.30 7.01
N ILE A 259 -7.66 -0.01 7.39
CA ILE A 259 -8.82 0.66 7.99
C ILE A 259 -10.01 0.69 7.01
N ALA A 260 -9.78 1.09 5.75
CA ALA A 260 -10.83 1.14 4.74
C ALA A 260 -11.42 -0.25 4.42
N MET A 261 -10.57 -1.27 4.31
CA MET A 261 -11.00 -2.66 4.11
C MET A 261 -11.80 -3.18 5.29
N ALA A 262 -11.38 -2.87 6.53
CA ALA A 262 -12.09 -3.28 7.74
C ALA A 262 -13.50 -2.64 7.81
N ARG A 263 -13.60 -1.35 7.48
CA ARG A 263 -14.89 -0.64 7.41
C ARG A 263 -15.85 -1.28 6.40
N SER A 264 -15.35 -1.74 5.24
CA SER A 264 -16.18 -2.39 4.21
C SER A 264 -16.87 -3.68 4.68
N VAL A 265 -16.45 -4.24 5.81
CA VAL A 265 -17.03 -5.45 6.45
C VAL A 265 -17.53 -5.19 7.88
N ASP A 266 -17.75 -3.93 8.23
CA ASP A 266 -18.23 -3.48 9.54
C ASP A 266 -17.30 -3.86 10.72
N VAL A 267 -15.99 -4.00 10.45
CA VAL A 267 -14.96 -4.25 11.46
C VAL A 267 -14.28 -2.93 11.85
N PHE A 268 -14.28 -2.62 13.13
CA PHE A 268 -13.67 -1.38 13.63
C PHE A 268 -12.18 -1.57 13.88
N VAL A 269 -11.36 -0.85 13.11
CA VAL A 269 -9.89 -0.78 13.21
C VAL A 269 -9.48 0.69 13.27
N THR A 270 -8.56 1.03 14.14
CA THR A 270 -8.04 2.40 14.33
C THR A 270 -6.53 2.47 14.15
N ILE A 271 -5.99 3.67 14.02
CA ILE A 271 -4.53 3.88 14.00
C ILE A 271 -3.86 3.39 15.28
N ASP A 272 -4.53 3.45 16.45
CA ASP A 272 -3.98 2.99 17.73
C ASP A 272 -3.77 1.47 17.77
N ASP A 273 -4.53 0.70 16.98
CA ASP A 273 -4.30 -0.74 16.82
C ASP A 273 -2.95 -1.02 16.14
N PHE A 274 -2.57 -0.21 15.15
CA PHE A 274 -1.26 -0.31 14.52
C PHE A 274 -0.13 -0.05 15.52
N GLN A 275 -0.29 0.94 16.39
CA GLN A 275 0.71 1.18 17.45
C GLN A 275 0.80 0.00 18.42
N ARG A 276 -0.34 -0.54 18.85
CA ARG A 276 -0.40 -1.70 19.73
C ARG A 276 0.28 -2.94 19.13
N VAL A 277 0.04 -3.21 17.85
CA VAL A 277 0.70 -4.31 17.11
C VAL A 277 2.19 -4.01 16.92
N SER A 278 2.54 -2.81 16.51
CA SER A 278 3.92 -2.39 16.30
C SER A 278 4.80 -2.53 17.55
N ASN A 279 4.25 -2.24 18.72
CA ASN A 279 4.97 -2.38 19.99
C ASN A 279 5.38 -3.84 20.31
N LYS A 280 4.69 -4.82 19.75
CA LYS A 280 4.87 -6.26 20.05
C LYS A 280 5.48 -7.06 18.91
N THR A 281 5.50 -6.51 17.70
CA THR A 281 5.95 -7.20 16.50
C THR A 281 7.29 -6.65 16.05
N PRO A 282 8.36 -7.48 15.99
CA PRO A 282 9.65 -7.04 15.52
C PRO A 282 9.66 -6.79 14.01
N LEU A 283 10.52 -5.88 13.55
CA LEU A 283 10.87 -5.76 12.15
C LEU A 283 11.91 -6.84 11.80
N LEU A 284 11.55 -7.73 10.87
CA LEU A 284 12.36 -8.91 10.55
C LEU A 284 12.95 -8.86 9.14
N ALA A 285 12.25 -8.29 8.17
CA ALA A 285 12.63 -8.37 6.77
C ALA A 285 13.55 -7.22 6.32
N ASP A 286 14.64 -7.56 5.64
CA ASP A 286 15.59 -6.59 5.07
C ASP A 286 15.22 -6.22 3.62
N PHE A 287 13.97 -5.83 3.42
CA PHE A 287 13.44 -5.43 2.12
C PHE A 287 13.75 -3.98 1.75
N LYS A 288 13.90 -3.72 0.44
CA LYS A 288 13.80 -2.35 -0.09
C LYS A 288 12.44 -1.73 0.28
N PRO A 289 12.40 -0.41 0.57
CA PRO A 289 13.44 0.60 0.33
C PRO A 289 14.50 0.71 1.43
N SER A 290 14.24 0.25 2.64
CA SER A 290 15.17 0.39 3.78
C SER A 290 16.24 -0.71 3.84
N GLY A 291 16.04 -1.80 3.11
CA GLY A 291 16.92 -2.95 3.03
C GLY A 291 17.43 -3.25 1.63
N LYS A 292 17.83 -4.51 1.39
CA LYS A 292 18.55 -4.93 0.18
C LYS A 292 17.74 -5.79 -0.77
N TYR A 293 16.76 -6.53 -0.24
CA TYR A 293 16.06 -7.60 -0.96
C TYR A 293 14.76 -7.11 -1.56
N VAL A 294 14.25 -7.88 -2.53
CA VAL A 294 12.97 -7.67 -3.20
C VAL A 294 12.08 -8.91 -3.05
N MET A 295 10.82 -8.83 -3.44
CA MET A 295 9.83 -9.88 -3.21
C MET A 295 10.17 -11.21 -3.92
N GLU A 296 10.77 -11.16 -5.11
CA GLU A 296 11.23 -12.38 -5.80
C GLU A 296 12.29 -13.16 -5.00
N ASP A 297 13.13 -12.46 -4.22
CA ASP A 297 14.08 -13.12 -3.31
C ASP A 297 13.35 -13.90 -2.21
N LEU A 298 12.27 -13.34 -1.66
CA LEU A 298 11.45 -14.03 -0.66
C LEU A 298 10.77 -15.25 -1.25
N GLN A 299 10.23 -15.15 -2.47
CA GLN A 299 9.63 -16.32 -3.13
C GLN A 299 10.63 -17.47 -3.24
N ALA A 300 11.87 -17.19 -3.62
CA ALA A 300 12.93 -18.18 -3.67
C ALA A 300 13.31 -18.75 -2.28
N ALA A 301 13.07 -17.99 -1.21
CA ALA A 301 13.38 -18.39 0.17
C ALA A 301 12.21 -19.06 0.91
N GLY A 302 11.08 -19.32 0.25
CA GLY A 302 9.92 -20.00 0.83
C GLY A 302 8.61 -19.20 0.76
N GLY A 303 8.66 -17.97 0.27
CA GLY A 303 7.50 -17.11 0.07
C GLY A 303 6.87 -16.57 1.36
N VAL A 304 5.77 -15.85 1.20
CA VAL A 304 5.00 -15.32 2.34
C VAL A 304 4.45 -16.44 3.24
N PRO A 305 3.99 -17.60 2.74
CA PRO A 305 3.53 -18.69 3.60
C PRO A 305 4.59 -19.20 4.59
N ALA A 306 5.88 -19.19 4.23
CA ALA A 306 6.95 -19.57 5.14
C ALA A 306 7.13 -18.54 6.29
N VAL A 307 6.91 -17.26 6.02
CA VAL A 307 6.91 -16.21 7.07
C VAL A 307 5.69 -16.38 7.97
N ILE A 308 4.51 -16.61 7.39
CA ILE A 308 3.27 -16.88 8.16
C ILE A 308 3.48 -18.09 9.09
N LYS A 309 4.07 -19.18 8.58
CA LYS A 309 4.39 -20.36 9.39
C LYS A 309 5.30 -20.02 10.57
N MET A 310 6.38 -19.26 10.33
CA MET A 310 7.30 -18.80 11.38
C MET A 310 6.60 -17.96 12.44
N LEU A 311 5.75 -17.02 12.04
CA LEU A 311 5.00 -16.15 12.97
C LEU A 311 3.96 -16.96 13.77
N LEU A 312 3.34 -17.97 13.15
CA LEU A 312 2.39 -18.87 13.81
C LEU A 312 3.09 -19.74 14.86
N GLU A 313 4.22 -20.34 14.52
CA GLU A 313 5.04 -21.14 15.44
C GLU A 313 5.55 -20.32 16.62
N ALA A 314 5.76 -19.03 16.42
CA ALA A 314 6.12 -18.07 17.47
C ALA A 314 4.94 -17.58 18.31
N GLY A 315 3.70 -17.98 18.00
CA GLY A 315 2.49 -17.52 18.70
C GLY A 315 2.16 -16.04 18.49
N MET A 316 2.65 -15.45 17.39
CA MET A 316 2.45 -14.02 17.09
C MET A 316 1.16 -13.73 16.32
N ILE A 317 0.58 -14.75 15.69
CA ILE A 317 -0.67 -14.67 14.92
C ILE A 317 -1.63 -15.78 15.34
N ASP A 318 -2.92 -15.56 15.13
CA ASP A 318 -3.97 -16.54 15.36
C ASP A 318 -4.17 -17.42 14.12
N GLY A 319 -3.79 -18.68 14.23
CA GLY A 319 -3.92 -19.66 13.16
C GLY A 319 -5.33 -20.18 12.92
N SER A 320 -6.30 -19.85 13.77
CA SER A 320 -7.70 -20.31 13.63
C SER A 320 -8.53 -19.52 12.62
N CYS A 321 -8.03 -18.36 12.15
CA CYS A 321 -8.70 -17.53 11.15
C CYS A 321 -8.93 -18.31 9.86
N MET A 322 -10.19 -18.25 9.35
CA MET A 322 -10.58 -18.90 8.09
C MET A 322 -9.99 -18.20 6.88
N THR A 323 -9.86 -18.93 5.78
CA THR A 323 -9.33 -18.40 4.51
C THR A 323 -10.18 -18.88 3.31
N VAL A 324 -9.92 -18.29 2.15
CA VAL A 324 -10.58 -18.65 0.86
C VAL A 324 -10.29 -20.07 0.39
N THR A 325 -9.40 -20.81 1.03
CA THR A 325 -9.20 -22.24 0.75
C THR A 325 -10.26 -23.13 1.42
N GLY A 326 -11.12 -22.57 2.29
CA GLY A 326 -12.03 -23.30 3.15
C GLY A 326 -11.33 -23.96 4.36
N LYS A 327 -10.05 -23.60 4.59
CA LYS A 327 -9.22 -24.05 5.71
C LYS A 327 -8.74 -22.84 6.52
N THR A 328 -8.33 -23.09 7.74
CA THR A 328 -7.70 -22.08 8.60
C THR A 328 -6.28 -21.73 8.12
N VAL A 329 -5.76 -20.60 8.61
CA VAL A 329 -4.37 -20.19 8.38
C VAL A 329 -3.39 -21.28 8.81
N ALA A 330 -3.59 -21.89 10.00
CA ALA A 330 -2.73 -22.95 10.52
C ALA A 330 -2.75 -24.18 9.61
N GLU A 331 -3.92 -24.62 9.15
CA GLU A 331 -4.06 -25.76 8.23
C GLU A 331 -3.40 -25.51 6.89
N ASN A 332 -3.46 -24.27 6.37
CA ASN A 332 -2.84 -23.92 5.10
C ASN A 332 -1.30 -24.00 5.13
N VAL A 333 -0.68 -23.60 6.24
CA VAL A 333 0.79 -23.56 6.31
C VAL A 333 1.43 -24.78 6.94
N LYS A 334 0.62 -25.68 7.54
CA LYS A 334 1.09 -26.86 8.29
C LYS A 334 2.12 -27.69 7.52
N ASP A 335 1.79 -28.07 6.30
CA ASP A 335 2.58 -28.97 5.48
C ASP A 335 3.47 -28.23 4.47
N LEU A 336 3.43 -26.89 4.44
CA LEU A 336 4.29 -26.09 3.59
C LEU A 336 5.72 -26.01 4.16
N PRO A 337 6.74 -25.86 3.30
CA PRO A 337 8.11 -25.66 3.76
C PRO A 337 8.23 -24.36 4.56
N GLY A 338 9.13 -24.35 5.54
CA GLY A 338 9.56 -23.13 6.21
C GLY A 338 10.54 -22.33 5.36
N LEU A 339 11.09 -21.26 5.93
CA LEU A 339 12.13 -20.45 5.29
C LEU A 339 13.36 -21.30 4.97
N THR A 340 13.93 -21.13 3.78
CA THR A 340 15.14 -21.83 3.32
C THR A 340 16.30 -21.57 4.27
N ALA A 341 17.00 -22.63 4.65
CA ALA A 341 18.16 -22.53 5.54
C ALA A 341 19.25 -21.63 4.95
N GLY A 342 19.79 -20.72 5.76
CA GLY A 342 20.84 -19.77 5.36
C GLY A 342 20.34 -18.54 4.58
N GLN A 343 19.03 -18.38 4.33
CA GLN A 343 18.50 -17.16 3.78
C GLN A 343 18.77 -15.98 4.73
N GLN A 344 18.87 -14.75 4.19
CA GLN A 344 19.20 -13.54 4.96
C GLN A 344 18.14 -12.44 4.80
N ILE A 345 17.01 -12.75 4.17
CA ILE A 345 15.95 -11.80 3.89
C ILE A 345 15.15 -11.53 5.16
N ILE A 346 14.75 -12.62 5.82
CA ILE A 346 14.00 -12.60 7.08
C ILE A 346 14.96 -12.92 8.21
N GLN A 347 15.19 -11.98 9.10
CA GLN A 347 16.02 -12.17 10.29
C GLN A 347 15.32 -13.06 11.33
N PRO A 348 16.06 -13.85 12.10
CA PRO A 348 15.47 -14.66 13.16
C PRO A 348 14.86 -13.77 14.25
N LEU A 349 13.80 -14.25 14.90
CA LEU A 349 13.14 -13.56 16.01
C LEU A 349 14.08 -13.24 17.18
N THR A 350 15.14 -14.02 17.35
CA THR A 350 16.17 -13.80 18.38
C THR A 350 17.14 -12.66 18.06
N SER A 351 17.18 -12.21 16.79
CA SER A 351 18.06 -11.13 16.33
C SER A 351 17.36 -10.33 15.23
N PRO A 352 16.26 -9.63 15.54
CA PRO A 352 15.50 -8.86 14.57
C PRO A 352 16.29 -7.61 14.13
N ILE A 353 15.90 -7.01 12.99
CA ILE A 353 16.43 -5.70 12.55
C ILE A 353 16.09 -4.62 13.59
N LYS A 354 14.86 -4.66 14.11
CA LYS A 354 14.38 -3.80 15.20
C LYS A 354 13.45 -4.62 16.10
N PRO A 355 13.56 -4.53 17.42
CA PRO A 355 12.74 -5.34 18.36
C PRO A 355 11.25 -4.98 18.35
N THR A 356 10.90 -3.81 17.81
CA THR A 356 9.51 -3.35 17.60
C THR A 356 9.28 -3.01 16.13
N GLY A 357 8.04 -2.78 15.75
CA GLY A 357 7.67 -2.45 14.38
C GLY A 357 8.21 -1.09 13.92
N HIS A 358 8.20 -0.92 12.60
CA HIS A 358 8.65 0.30 11.93
C HIS A 358 7.52 1.34 11.77
N ILE A 359 6.25 0.94 11.84
CA ILE A 359 5.09 1.84 11.83
C ILE A 359 4.91 2.39 13.23
N GLN A 360 4.98 3.71 13.38
CA GLN A 360 4.78 4.41 14.64
C GLN A 360 3.67 5.45 14.49
N ILE A 361 2.74 5.46 15.42
CA ILE A 361 1.69 6.48 15.47
C ILE A 361 2.15 7.59 16.41
N LEU A 362 2.36 8.77 15.85
CA LEU A 362 2.81 9.92 16.65
C LEU A 362 1.64 10.86 16.91
N LYS A 363 1.50 11.31 18.17
CA LYS A 363 0.50 12.28 18.61
C LYS A 363 1.17 13.47 19.26
N GLY A 364 0.50 14.61 19.33
CA GLY A 364 1.02 15.82 19.95
C GLY A 364 0.28 17.05 19.46
N ASN A 365 0.75 18.26 19.83
CA ASN A 365 0.09 19.49 19.42
C ASN A 365 0.13 19.72 17.90
N LEU A 366 1.08 19.09 17.17
CA LEU A 366 1.15 19.15 15.71
C LEU A 366 0.24 18.11 15.03
N SER A 367 -0.05 17.00 15.69
CA SER A 367 -0.95 15.95 15.17
C SER A 367 -1.84 15.38 16.28
N PRO A 368 -2.84 16.15 16.76
CA PRO A 368 -3.66 15.74 17.90
C PRO A 368 -4.50 14.49 17.63
N GLU A 369 -4.91 14.26 16.40
CA GLU A 369 -5.66 13.06 15.98
C GLU A 369 -4.74 11.94 15.49
N GLY A 370 -3.42 12.19 15.41
CA GLY A 370 -2.40 11.22 15.05
C GLY A 370 -1.74 11.47 13.70
N SER A 371 -0.62 10.82 13.50
CA SER A 371 0.17 10.77 12.27
C SER A 371 0.88 9.42 12.18
N VAL A 372 1.36 9.06 11.01
CA VAL A 372 2.01 7.77 10.75
C VAL A 372 3.46 8.01 10.35
N ALA A 373 4.38 7.49 11.15
CA ALA A 373 5.82 7.54 10.86
C ALA A 373 6.35 6.17 10.44
N LYS A 374 7.35 6.17 9.56
CA LYS A 374 8.12 5.00 9.18
C LYS A 374 9.50 5.10 9.85
N ILE A 375 9.70 4.40 10.95
CA ILE A 375 10.92 4.44 11.76
C ILE A 375 11.55 3.05 11.79
N THR A 376 12.55 2.81 10.96
CA THR A 376 13.26 1.52 10.89
C THR A 376 14.40 1.41 11.90
N GLY A 377 14.79 2.53 12.51
CA GLY A 377 15.90 2.65 13.45
C GLY A 377 17.24 2.98 12.79
N LYS A 378 17.34 2.88 11.46
CA LYS A 378 18.57 3.22 10.69
C LYS A 378 18.79 4.73 10.63
N GLU A 379 17.71 5.52 10.70
CA GLU A 379 17.66 6.98 10.70
C GLU A 379 17.75 7.62 12.09
N GLY A 380 17.62 6.83 13.14
CA GLY A 380 17.49 7.28 14.53
C GLY A 380 16.05 7.22 15.03
N LEU A 381 15.84 7.60 16.30
CA LEU A 381 14.53 7.58 16.97
C LEU A 381 13.99 8.97 17.28
N GLN A 382 14.84 9.99 17.22
CA GLN A 382 14.49 11.38 17.49
C GLN A 382 15.10 12.31 16.45
N PHE A 383 14.34 13.33 16.07
CA PHE A 383 14.81 14.42 15.21
C PHE A 383 14.23 15.74 15.70
N SER A 384 15.04 16.80 15.71
CA SER A 384 14.57 18.13 16.09
C SER A 384 15.28 19.18 15.24
N GLY A 385 14.52 20.10 14.65
CA GLY A 385 15.08 21.13 13.80
C GLY A 385 14.10 22.26 13.47
N PRO A 386 14.58 23.30 12.77
CA PRO A 386 13.75 24.36 12.25
C PRO A 386 12.91 23.87 11.06
N ALA A 387 11.66 24.31 10.99
CA ALA A 387 10.77 24.02 9.88
C ALA A 387 11.21 24.75 8.60
N LYS A 388 11.09 24.08 7.46
CA LYS A 388 11.08 24.63 6.11
C LYS A 388 9.74 24.29 5.49
N VAL A 389 8.86 25.28 5.35
CA VAL A 389 7.44 25.08 5.02
C VAL A 389 7.18 25.31 3.54
N TYR A 390 6.49 24.36 2.93
CA TYR A 390 6.09 24.36 1.51
C TYR A 390 4.62 23.94 1.38
N ASP A 391 3.89 24.58 0.47
CA ASP A 391 2.46 24.33 0.26
C ASP A 391 2.19 23.27 -0.84
N SER A 392 3.27 22.68 -1.39
CA SER A 392 3.22 21.58 -2.36
C SER A 392 4.55 20.82 -2.42
N GLU A 393 4.55 19.59 -2.99
CA GLU A 393 5.78 18.86 -3.31
C GLU A 393 6.64 19.64 -4.32
N GLU A 394 6.02 20.30 -5.31
CA GLU A 394 6.70 21.09 -6.34
C GLU A 394 7.50 22.26 -5.75
N ASP A 395 6.89 23.03 -4.82
CA ASP A 395 7.58 24.12 -4.13
C ASP A 395 8.81 23.65 -3.36
N MET A 396 8.70 22.47 -2.71
CA MET A 396 9.82 21.83 -2.00
C MET A 396 10.92 21.44 -2.99
N LEU A 397 10.60 20.84 -4.13
CA LEU A 397 11.58 20.46 -5.15
C LEU A 397 12.31 21.68 -5.72
N HIS A 398 11.59 22.75 -6.03
CA HIS A 398 12.19 24.03 -6.46
C HIS A 398 13.16 24.62 -5.41
N ALA A 399 12.79 24.53 -4.12
CA ALA A 399 13.67 24.98 -3.04
C ALA A 399 14.91 24.09 -2.90
N PHE A 400 14.77 22.78 -3.12
CA PHE A 400 15.88 21.84 -3.12
C PHE A 400 16.88 22.13 -4.25
N GLU A 401 16.40 22.34 -5.47
CA GLU A 401 17.22 22.72 -6.63
C GLU A 401 18.01 24.03 -6.39
N LYS A 402 17.41 24.96 -5.65
CA LYS A 402 18.04 26.23 -5.23
C LYS A 402 18.94 26.10 -3.99
N GLN A 403 19.18 24.88 -3.50
CA GLN A 403 20.00 24.61 -2.31
C GLN A 403 19.54 25.36 -1.04
N GLN A 404 18.22 25.53 -0.86
CA GLN A 404 17.63 26.22 0.29
C GLN A 404 17.33 25.27 1.46
N ILE A 405 17.55 23.96 1.29
CA ILE A 405 17.35 22.93 2.30
C ILE A 405 18.71 22.44 2.74
N GLY A 406 18.95 22.43 4.04
CA GLY A 406 20.22 22.05 4.66
C GLY A 406 20.07 21.00 5.75
N LYS A 407 21.23 20.54 6.27
CA LYS A 407 21.28 19.60 7.39
C LYS A 407 20.61 20.19 8.62
N GLY A 408 19.81 19.38 9.30
CA GLY A 408 19.07 19.75 10.50
C GLY A 408 17.68 20.31 10.25
N ASP A 409 17.29 20.57 8.99
CA ASP A 409 15.98 21.10 8.67
C ASP A 409 14.87 20.02 8.82
N VAL A 410 13.67 20.45 9.25
CA VAL A 410 12.43 19.70 9.17
C VAL A 410 11.62 20.26 7.99
N ILE A 411 11.55 19.51 6.92
CA ILE A 411 10.76 19.86 5.74
C ILE A 411 9.29 19.60 6.05
N VAL A 412 8.44 20.62 5.90
CA VAL A 412 6.99 20.55 6.10
C VAL A 412 6.30 20.77 4.77
N ILE A 413 5.63 19.73 4.26
CA ILE A 413 4.82 19.81 3.04
C ILE A 413 3.36 19.70 3.48
N ARG A 414 2.55 20.72 3.19
CA ARG A 414 1.16 20.84 3.65
C ARG A 414 0.20 21.06 2.51
N TYR A 415 -1.11 20.95 2.79
CA TYR A 415 -2.19 20.96 1.78
C TYR A 415 -2.08 19.82 0.75
N GLU A 416 -1.52 18.69 1.18
CA GLU A 416 -1.45 17.43 0.45
C GLU A 416 -2.27 16.31 1.12
N GLY A 417 -3.09 16.67 2.11
CA GLY A 417 -4.04 15.78 2.75
C GLY A 417 -5.24 15.42 1.87
N PRO A 418 -6.18 14.60 2.37
CA PRO A 418 -7.30 14.05 1.59
C PRO A 418 -8.13 15.10 0.86
N LYS A 419 -8.34 16.28 1.47
CA LYS A 419 -9.14 17.39 0.90
C LYS A 419 -8.27 18.49 0.30
N GLY A 420 -7.16 18.83 0.94
CA GLY A 420 -6.27 19.92 0.51
C GLY A 420 -5.47 19.55 -0.73
N GLY A 421 -4.88 18.36 -0.76
CA GLY A 421 -4.38 17.70 -1.96
C GLY A 421 -5.39 16.62 -2.37
N PRO A 422 -6.44 16.94 -3.15
CA PRO A 422 -7.54 16.01 -3.33
C PRO A 422 -7.05 14.66 -3.87
N GLY A 423 -7.44 13.56 -3.17
CA GLY A 423 -6.88 12.24 -3.42
C GLY A 423 -5.59 11.96 -2.67
N MET A 424 -5.12 12.87 -1.79
CA MET A 424 -3.94 12.67 -0.95
C MET A 424 -2.74 12.18 -1.76
N PRO A 425 -2.18 13.00 -2.69
CA PRO A 425 -1.13 12.59 -3.61
C PRO A 425 0.03 11.90 -2.90
N GLU A 426 0.49 10.79 -3.46
CA GLU A 426 1.60 10.03 -2.91
C GLU A 426 2.93 10.66 -3.35
N MET A 427 3.75 11.07 -2.40
CA MET A 427 5.01 11.74 -2.66
C MET A 427 6.18 10.75 -2.61
N LEU A 428 6.99 10.72 -3.66
CA LEU A 428 8.23 9.95 -3.74
C LEU A 428 9.40 10.82 -4.22
N THR A 429 9.14 11.78 -5.10
CA THR A 429 10.20 12.59 -5.72
C THR A 429 10.96 13.39 -4.67
N CYS A 430 10.25 14.07 -3.75
CA CYS A 430 10.85 14.84 -2.66
C CYS A 430 11.75 13.98 -1.76
N THR A 431 11.30 12.77 -1.38
CA THR A 431 12.10 11.86 -0.55
C THR A 431 13.29 11.29 -1.32
N SER A 432 13.10 10.98 -2.61
CA SER A 432 14.14 10.40 -3.46
C SER A 432 15.28 11.38 -3.76
N VAL A 433 14.97 12.66 -4.01
CA VAL A 433 16.03 13.66 -4.23
C VAL A 433 16.85 13.92 -2.98
N VAL A 434 16.19 13.96 -1.81
CA VAL A 434 16.88 14.09 -0.51
C VAL A 434 17.80 12.90 -0.25
N MET A 435 17.33 11.67 -0.53
CA MET A 435 18.14 10.46 -0.36
C MET A 435 19.29 10.38 -1.37
N GLY A 436 19.02 10.66 -2.66
CA GLY A 436 20.04 10.66 -3.71
C GLY A 436 21.14 11.67 -3.47
N ALA A 437 20.82 12.83 -2.88
CA ALA A 437 21.78 13.85 -2.47
C ALA A 437 22.54 13.53 -1.16
N GLY A 438 22.26 12.39 -0.52
CA GLY A 438 22.94 11.96 0.71
C GLY A 438 22.45 12.64 1.99
N LEU A 439 21.34 13.38 1.95
CA LEU A 439 20.79 14.11 3.10
C LEU A 439 19.78 13.30 3.95
N GLY A 440 19.50 12.06 3.60
CA GLY A 440 18.42 11.26 4.19
C GLY A 440 18.50 10.99 5.70
N LYS A 441 19.66 11.20 6.32
CA LYS A 441 19.87 11.12 7.78
C LYS A 441 19.95 12.49 8.44
N ASP A 442 20.07 13.54 7.65
CA ASP A 442 20.36 14.89 8.11
C ASP A 442 19.14 15.81 8.09
N VAL A 443 18.02 15.34 7.49
CA VAL A 443 16.75 16.08 7.43
C VAL A 443 15.59 15.15 7.76
N ALA A 444 14.48 15.74 8.23
CA ALA A 444 13.21 15.04 8.38
C ALA A 444 12.16 15.65 7.44
N LEU A 445 11.19 14.86 7.00
CA LEU A 445 10.05 15.33 6.20
C LEU A 445 8.75 14.97 6.92
N ILE A 446 7.86 15.96 7.04
CA ILE A 446 6.53 15.77 7.62
C ILE A 446 5.45 16.35 6.69
N THR A 447 4.26 15.74 6.68
CA THR A 447 3.17 16.12 5.78
C THR A 447 1.80 15.68 6.30
N ASP A 448 0.76 16.43 5.94
CA ASP A 448 -0.64 15.98 6.04
C ASP A 448 -1.04 15.05 4.88
N GLY A 449 -0.22 14.99 3.83
CA GLY A 449 -0.29 14.01 2.76
C GLY A 449 0.33 12.66 3.14
N ARG A 450 0.83 11.92 2.16
CA ARG A 450 1.47 10.61 2.35
C ARG A 450 2.72 10.46 1.50
N PHE A 451 3.62 9.62 1.99
CA PHE A 451 4.80 9.23 1.24
C PHE A 451 4.61 7.86 0.59
N SER A 452 5.27 7.67 -0.54
CA SER A 452 5.32 6.38 -1.23
C SER A 452 5.87 5.26 -0.34
N GLY A 453 5.40 4.04 -0.54
CA GLY A 453 6.00 2.85 0.07
C GLY A 453 7.48 2.68 -0.25
N GLY A 454 7.97 3.27 -1.33
CA GLY A 454 9.38 3.35 -1.71
C GLY A 454 10.20 4.38 -0.95
N SER A 455 9.56 5.24 -0.16
CA SER A 455 10.25 6.27 0.63
C SER A 455 10.91 5.70 1.88
N HIS A 456 12.03 6.26 2.27
CA HIS A 456 12.77 5.96 3.50
C HIS A 456 13.49 7.19 4.03
N GLY A 457 13.95 7.17 5.28
CA GLY A 457 14.46 8.31 6.02
C GLY A 457 13.53 8.67 7.19
N PHE A 458 13.74 9.84 7.80
CA PHE A 458 12.91 10.30 8.92
C PHE A 458 11.60 10.93 8.38
N LEU A 459 10.57 10.10 8.20
CA LEU A 459 9.33 10.46 7.49
C LEU A 459 8.11 10.33 8.39
N VAL A 460 7.28 11.39 8.45
CA VAL A 460 5.99 11.40 9.14
C VAL A 460 4.92 11.93 8.19
N GLY A 461 3.99 11.07 7.81
CA GLY A 461 2.83 11.42 6.98
C GLY A 461 1.51 11.30 7.73
N HIS A 462 0.42 11.51 6.99
CA HIS A 462 -0.96 11.36 7.51
C HIS A 462 -1.21 12.23 8.76
N ILE A 463 -0.60 13.42 8.84
CA ILE A 463 -0.82 14.33 9.98
C ILE A 463 -2.28 14.77 9.98
N THR A 464 -2.97 14.51 11.08
CA THR A 464 -4.38 14.84 11.26
C THR A 464 -4.63 15.70 12.50
N PRO A 465 -5.53 16.72 12.39
CA PRO A 465 -6.24 17.18 11.18
C PRO A 465 -5.31 17.73 10.10
N GLU A 466 -5.69 17.57 8.81
CA GLU A 466 -4.94 18.14 7.68
C GLU A 466 -4.96 19.68 7.65
N ALA A 467 -4.06 20.31 6.90
CA ALA A 467 -3.96 21.76 6.80
C ALA A 467 -5.25 22.39 6.25
N GLN A 468 -5.89 21.77 5.27
CA GLN A 468 -7.15 22.27 4.68
C GLN A 468 -8.30 22.33 5.69
N GLU A 469 -8.31 21.46 6.69
CA GLU A 469 -9.27 21.43 7.79
C GLU A 469 -8.82 22.29 8.99
N GLY A 470 -7.80 23.13 8.83
CA GLY A 470 -7.27 24.00 9.88
C GLY A 470 -6.46 23.27 10.96
N GLY A 471 -5.90 22.10 10.63
CA GLY A 471 -4.96 21.41 11.51
C GLY A 471 -3.74 22.26 11.86
N THR A 472 -3.06 21.95 12.95
CA THR A 472 -1.90 22.74 13.42
C THR A 472 -0.81 22.86 12.35
N ILE A 473 -0.68 21.89 11.46
CA ILE A 473 0.29 21.93 10.35
C ILE A 473 0.07 23.15 9.43
N ALA A 474 -1.17 23.64 9.29
CA ALA A 474 -1.49 24.87 8.53
C ALA A 474 -0.89 26.13 9.16
N LEU A 475 -0.61 26.10 10.46
CA LEU A 475 -0.18 27.24 11.26
C LEU A 475 1.35 27.36 11.40
N ILE A 476 2.09 26.38 10.87
CA ILE A 476 3.56 26.34 10.96
C ILE A 476 4.17 27.38 10.03
N HIS A 477 5.15 28.10 10.53
CA HIS A 477 5.98 29.03 9.75
C HIS A 477 7.40 28.50 9.62
N THR A 478 8.08 28.85 8.53
CA THR A 478 9.50 28.57 8.37
C THR A 478 10.30 29.16 9.55
N GLY A 479 11.13 28.35 10.18
CA GLY A 479 11.90 28.68 11.38
C GLY A 479 11.32 28.13 12.69
N ASP A 480 10.04 27.72 12.72
CA ASP A 480 9.45 27.10 13.91
C ASP A 480 10.19 25.80 14.27
N LYS A 481 10.49 25.59 15.52
CA LYS A 481 11.15 24.38 15.97
C LYS A 481 10.16 23.22 16.07
N ILE A 482 10.46 22.10 15.42
CA ILE A 482 9.67 20.86 15.45
C ILE A 482 10.52 19.75 16.06
N THR A 483 9.91 18.92 16.89
CA THR A 483 10.51 17.69 17.43
C THR A 483 9.65 16.48 17.07
N ILE A 484 10.30 15.46 16.51
CA ILE A 484 9.78 14.13 16.25
C ILE A 484 10.45 13.19 17.22
N ASP A 485 9.69 12.48 18.06
CA ASP A 485 10.21 11.56 19.07
C ASP A 485 9.45 10.22 18.97
N ALA A 486 10.07 9.25 18.31
CA ALA A 486 9.49 7.92 18.12
C ALA A 486 9.55 7.05 19.39
N GLU A 487 10.38 7.41 20.39
CA GLU A 487 10.41 6.70 21.68
C GLU A 487 9.19 7.07 22.52
N LYS A 488 8.77 8.33 22.45
CA LYS A 488 7.60 8.86 23.16
C LYS A 488 6.33 8.86 22.30
N ASN A 489 6.41 8.42 21.05
CA ASN A 489 5.33 8.50 20.08
C ASN A 489 4.75 9.92 19.96
N SER A 490 5.63 10.94 19.87
CA SER A 490 5.21 12.34 19.87
C SER A 490 5.70 13.12 18.66
N LEU A 491 4.84 14.05 18.19
CA LEU A 491 5.12 15.04 17.15
C LEU A 491 4.71 16.42 17.68
N THR A 492 5.71 17.29 17.90
CA THR A 492 5.50 18.54 18.63
C THR A 492 6.10 19.72 17.87
N VAL A 493 5.34 20.80 17.74
CA VAL A 493 5.86 22.13 17.42
C VAL A 493 6.03 22.92 18.71
N HIS A 494 7.17 23.61 18.88
CA HIS A 494 7.51 24.39 20.07
C HIS A 494 6.89 25.79 20.00
N LEU A 495 5.56 25.84 19.99
CA LEU A 495 4.75 27.04 20.08
C LEU A 495 3.84 26.93 21.31
N THR A 496 3.57 28.06 21.94
CA THR A 496 2.60 28.15 23.02
C THR A 496 1.16 28.08 22.47
N ASP A 497 0.22 27.71 23.34
CA ASP A 497 -1.21 27.68 22.97
C ASP A 497 -1.72 29.06 22.52
N ASN A 498 -1.18 30.15 23.10
CA ASN A 498 -1.53 31.51 22.69
C ASN A 498 -1.02 31.83 21.27
N GLU A 499 0.22 31.49 20.95
CA GLU A 499 0.76 31.67 19.59
C GLU A 499 -0.02 30.85 18.57
N LEU A 500 -0.39 29.62 18.88
CA LEU A 500 -1.23 28.79 18.02
C LEU A 500 -2.63 29.39 17.85
N ALA A 501 -3.22 29.96 18.91
CA ALA A 501 -4.53 30.61 18.84
C ALA A 501 -4.49 31.89 17.98
N GLU A 502 -3.45 32.73 18.13
CA GLU A 502 -3.24 33.92 17.31
C GLU A 502 -3.08 33.57 15.82
N ARG A 503 -2.24 32.58 15.51
CA ARG A 503 -2.03 32.12 14.15
C ARG A 503 -3.30 31.53 13.55
N ARG A 504 -4.12 30.81 14.33
CA ARG A 504 -5.41 30.26 13.91
C ARG A 504 -6.41 31.35 13.59
N GLN A 505 -6.43 32.45 14.32
CA GLN A 505 -7.28 33.62 14.01
C GLN A 505 -6.87 34.33 12.72
N ALA A 506 -5.57 34.33 12.43
CA ALA A 506 -5.01 34.95 11.22
C ALA A 506 -5.05 34.02 9.98
N TRP A 507 -5.23 32.71 10.18
CA TRP A 507 -5.22 31.74 9.09
C TRP A 507 -6.47 31.87 8.21
N ILE A 508 -6.24 31.90 6.92
CA ILE A 508 -7.30 31.91 5.90
C ILE A 508 -7.24 30.60 5.14
N CYS A 509 -8.35 29.85 5.18
CA CYS A 509 -8.46 28.58 4.45
C CYS A 509 -8.31 28.82 2.93
N PRO A 510 -7.33 28.20 2.27
CA PRO A 510 -7.21 28.31 0.83
C PRO A 510 -8.37 27.60 0.13
N PRO A 511 -8.72 28.01 -1.11
CA PRO A 511 -9.76 27.33 -1.87
C PRO A 511 -9.34 25.90 -2.22
N TYR A 512 -10.33 25.01 -2.35
CA TYR A 512 -10.06 23.65 -2.82
C TYR A 512 -9.44 23.65 -4.22
N LYS A 513 -8.45 22.77 -4.44
CA LYS A 513 -7.75 22.59 -5.72
C LYS A 513 -8.65 22.05 -6.85
N SER A 514 -9.85 21.53 -6.54
CA SER A 514 -10.80 21.01 -7.53
C SER A 514 -12.25 21.36 -7.20
N HIS A 515 -12.99 21.85 -8.21
CA HIS A 515 -14.40 22.29 -8.08
C HIS A 515 -15.38 21.42 -8.88
N ARG A 516 -14.90 20.53 -9.77
CA ARG A 516 -15.71 19.69 -10.65
C ARG A 516 -15.12 18.28 -10.78
N GLY A 517 -15.94 17.37 -11.32
CA GLY A 517 -15.52 16.01 -11.62
C GLY A 517 -15.35 15.14 -10.40
N THR A 518 -14.55 14.11 -10.56
CA THR A 518 -14.40 13.04 -9.57
C THR A 518 -13.64 13.51 -8.32
N LEU A 519 -12.62 14.38 -8.47
CA LEU A 519 -11.89 14.93 -7.33
C LEU A 519 -12.78 15.85 -6.46
N ALA A 520 -13.67 16.64 -7.06
CA ALA A 520 -14.62 17.47 -6.30
C ALA A 520 -15.67 16.63 -5.56
N LYS A 521 -16.05 15.45 -6.08
CA LYS A 521 -16.87 14.47 -5.35
C LYS A 521 -16.10 13.90 -4.17
N TYR A 522 -14.85 13.50 -4.40
CA TYR A 522 -13.97 12.96 -3.37
C TYR A 522 -13.79 13.92 -2.20
N ILE A 523 -13.45 15.20 -2.44
CA ILE A 523 -13.31 16.23 -1.40
C ILE A 523 -14.54 16.31 -0.49
N ARG A 524 -15.74 16.17 -1.05
CA ARG A 524 -16.99 16.25 -0.29
C ARG A 524 -17.31 15.06 0.57
N LEU A 525 -16.81 13.87 0.19
CA LEU A 525 -17.17 12.60 0.81
C LEU A 525 -16.06 12.06 1.71
N VAL A 526 -14.80 12.36 1.39
CA VAL A 526 -13.66 11.73 2.03
C VAL A 526 -13.57 12.07 3.52
N LYS A 527 -13.35 11.02 4.32
CA LYS A 527 -13.00 11.12 5.74
C LYS A 527 -11.51 11.40 5.93
N SER A 528 -11.12 11.66 7.17
CA SER A 528 -9.73 11.95 7.51
C SER A 528 -8.80 10.76 7.23
N ALA A 529 -7.49 11.02 7.20
CA ALA A 529 -6.49 9.97 7.03
C ALA A 529 -6.49 8.99 8.21
N SER A 530 -6.77 9.43 9.43
CA SER A 530 -6.91 8.56 10.61
C SER A 530 -8.11 7.62 10.53
N GLU A 531 -9.05 7.91 9.63
CA GLU A 531 -10.24 7.09 9.33
C GLU A 531 -10.13 6.31 8.02
N GLY A 532 -8.94 6.25 7.40
CA GLY A 532 -8.68 5.46 6.19
C GLY A 532 -9.07 6.15 4.88
N CYS A 533 -9.39 7.44 4.88
CA CYS A 533 -9.83 8.19 3.69
C CYS A 533 -10.99 7.50 2.95
N VAL A 534 -11.96 6.95 3.65
CA VAL A 534 -13.14 6.32 3.03
C VAL A 534 -14.12 7.38 2.51
N THR A 535 -14.99 7.00 1.56
CA THR A 535 -15.92 7.92 0.88
C THR A 535 -17.38 7.49 0.95
N ASP A 536 -17.67 6.39 1.60
CA ASP A 536 -18.98 5.72 1.65
C ASP A 536 -19.64 5.73 3.04
N GLU A 537 -19.18 6.62 3.94
CA GLU A 537 -19.75 6.84 5.28
C GLU A 537 -20.21 8.28 5.53
#